data_6b00ec8b3debce85f45452fd62ad5d14
#
_entry.id   6b00ec8b3debce85f45452fd62ad5d14
#
_cell.length_a   1.000
_cell.length_b   1.000
_cell.length_c   1.000
_cell.angle_alpha   90.00
_cell.angle_beta   90.00
_cell.angle_gamma   90.00
#
_symmetry.space_group_name_H-M   'P 1'
#
loop_
_entity.id
_entity.type
_entity.pdbx_description
1 polymer ?
#
loop_
_entity_poly.entity_id
_entity_poly.type
_entity_poly.pdbx_seq_one_letter_code
_entity_poly.pdbx_strand_id
1 'polypeptide(L)'
;MQNVVKVLIAEDEPNALAGLAELISGWGYRTETARDGVEAWEKAQSWDPAIVVTDLKMPRMDGMGLLAKLAEGAEGLSANMAVVVLTAMGSIQLAVDAMKLGAYDFLQKPVDPTRLKTILSNATKQRETAIELEVARRRLRESGALGKMVGSSRAMREIFTLIEQVAPSNVPVLITGESGTG
;
A
#
# COMPACT_ATOMS: atom_id res chain seq x y z
N MET A 1 -5.47 -14.20 16.34
CA MET A 1 -6.34 -14.19 15.15
C MET A 1 -5.48 -13.73 13.97
N GLN A 2 -5.20 -14.61 13.00
CA GLN A 2 -4.51 -14.19 11.79
C GLN A 2 -5.42 -13.21 11.05
N ASN A 3 -4.92 -12.01 10.79
CA ASN A 3 -5.65 -10.99 10.06
C ASN A 3 -5.71 -11.43 8.59
N VAL A 4 -6.86 -11.92 8.13
CA VAL A 4 -7.03 -12.41 6.76
C VAL A 4 -6.81 -11.24 5.80
N VAL A 5 -5.84 -11.38 4.90
CA VAL A 5 -5.45 -10.34 3.95
C VAL A 5 -6.56 -10.10 2.94
N LYS A 6 -6.96 -8.85 2.77
CA LYS A 6 -8.01 -8.41 1.85
C LYS A 6 -7.44 -8.10 0.48
N VAL A 7 -8.03 -8.66 -0.56
CA VAL A 7 -7.67 -8.43 -1.97
C VAL A 7 -8.89 -7.94 -2.75
N LEU A 8 -8.84 -6.75 -3.30
CA LEU A 8 -9.84 -6.20 -4.21
C LEU A 8 -9.45 -6.54 -5.65
N ILE A 9 -10.40 -7.05 -6.43
CA ILE A 9 -10.18 -7.47 -7.82
C ILE A 9 -11.08 -6.62 -8.72
N ALA A 10 -10.48 -5.88 -9.65
CA ALA A 10 -11.17 -5.05 -10.63
C ALA A 10 -10.97 -5.62 -12.05
N GLU A 11 -12.05 -6.08 -12.66
CA GLU A 11 -12.07 -6.73 -13.98
C GLU A 11 -13.47 -6.59 -14.57
N ASP A 12 -13.59 -6.16 -15.80
CA ASP A 12 -14.88 -5.92 -16.44
C ASP A 12 -15.50 -7.17 -17.06
N GLU A 13 -14.69 -8.19 -17.39
CA GLU A 13 -15.16 -9.44 -17.90
C GLU A 13 -15.65 -10.38 -16.77
N PRO A 14 -16.96 -10.72 -16.70
CA PRO A 14 -17.53 -11.44 -15.56
C PRO A 14 -16.88 -12.81 -15.28
N ASN A 15 -16.50 -13.55 -16.33
CA ASN A 15 -15.90 -14.88 -16.17
C ASN A 15 -14.46 -14.78 -15.64
N ALA A 16 -13.68 -13.82 -16.14
CA ALA A 16 -12.32 -13.55 -15.64
C ALA A 16 -12.37 -13.07 -14.20
N LEU A 17 -13.28 -12.16 -13.85
CA LEU A 17 -13.50 -11.67 -12.50
C LEU A 17 -13.84 -12.80 -11.52
N ALA A 18 -14.80 -13.65 -11.89
CA ALA A 18 -15.20 -14.79 -11.06
C ALA A 18 -14.05 -15.81 -10.89
N GLY A 19 -13.32 -16.12 -11.96
CA GLY A 19 -12.20 -17.04 -11.92
C GLY A 19 -11.03 -16.51 -11.05
N LEU A 20 -10.71 -15.23 -11.14
CA LEU A 20 -9.70 -14.59 -10.28
C LEU A 20 -10.14 -14.59 -8.80
N ALA A 21 -11.40 -14.28 -8.54
CA ALA A 21 -11.94 -14.26 -7.18
C ALA A 21 -11.91 -15.65 -6.54
N GLU A 22 -12.34 -16.69 -7.26
CA GLU A 22 -12.27 -18.08 -6.82
C GLU A 22 -10.83 -18.54 -6.56
N LEU A 23 -9.92 -18.24 -7.49
CA LEU A 23 -8.53 -18.60 -7.40
C LEU A 23 -7.85 -17.96 -6.17
N ILE A 24 -8.02 -16.66 -5.99
CA ILE A 24 -7.39 -15.89 -4.91
C ILE A 24 -8.00 -16.26 -3.56
N SER A 25 -9.33 -16.43 -3.47
CA SER A 25 -9.99 -16.89 -2.24
C SER A 25 -9.58 -18.31 -1.85
N GLY A 26 -9.35 -19.19 -2.84
CA GLY A 26 -8.82 -20.55 -2.62
C GLY A 26 -7.42 -20.56 -1.99
N TRP A 27 -6.67 -19.49 -2.07
CA TRP A 27 -5.38 -19.33 -1.38
C TRP A 27 -5.48 -18.73 0.03
N GLY A 28 -6.70 -18.51 0.53
CA GLY A 28 -6.96 -18.01 1.88
C GLY A 28 -7.04 -16.49 2.01
N TYR A 29 -7.09 -15.76 0.90
CA TYR A 29 -7.35 -14.32 0.91
C TYR A 29 -8.85 -14.03 1.02
N ARG A 30 -9.20 -12.92 1.65
CA ARG A 30 -10.56 -12.39 1.58
C ARG A 30 -10.69 -11.52 0.35
N THR A 31 -11.61 -11.84 -0.55
CA THR A 31 -11.77 -11.16 -1.83
C THR A 31 -13.03 -10.29 -1.87
N GLU A 32 -12.93 -9.16 -2.51
CA GLU A 32 -14.00 -8.30 -3.00
C GLU A 32 -13.77 -8.06 -4.50
N THR A 33 -14.86 -7.84 -5.25
CA THR A 33 -14.81 -7.69 -6.70
C THR A 33 -15.40 -6.35 -7.13
N ALA A 34 -14.89 -5.78 -8.21
CA ALA A 34 -15.39 -4.58 -8.88
C ALA A 34 -15.38 -4.79 -10.38
N ARG A 35 -16.33 -4.19 -11.11
CA ARG A 35 -16.47 -4.34 -12.57
C ARG A 35 -15.82 -3.22 -13.37
N ASP A 36 -15.30 -2.23 -12.70
CA ASP A 36 -14.56 -1.09 -13.28
C ASP A 36 -13.81 -0.32 -12.21
N GLY A 37 -13.00 0.65 -12.65
CA GLY A 37 -12.15 1.41 -11.74
C GLY A 37 -12.92 2.35 -10.81
N VAL A 38 -14.14 2.79 -11.14
CA VAL A 38 -14.95 3.65 -10.27
C VAL A 38 -15.45 2.84 -9.07
N GLU A 39 -16.06 1.68 -9.34
CA GLU A 39 -16.52 0.75 -8.30
C GLU A 39 -15.33 0.28 -7.44
N ALA A 40 -14.18 0.01 -8.06
CA ALA A 40 -12.97 -0.39 -7.35
C ALA A 40 -12.46 0.71 -6.42
N TRP A 41 -12.48 1.97 -6.86
CA TRP A 41 -12.10 3.11 -6.03
C TRP A 41 -13.02 3.28 -4.81
N GLU A 42 -14.35 3.24 -5.01
CA GLU A 42 -15.32 3.34 -3.92
C GLU A 42 -15.14 2.22 -2.88
N LYS A 43 -14.94 0.99 -3.36
CA LYS A 43 -14.68 -0.16 -2.50
C LYS A 43 -13.33 -0.07 -1.80
N ALA A 44 -12.30 0.42 -2.46
CA ALA A 44 -10.99 0.61 -1.84
C ALA A 44 -11.08 1.55 -0.63
N GLN A 45 -11.83 2.64 -0.73
CA GLN A 45 -12.02 3.60 0.35
C GLN A 45 -12.80 3.02 1.55
N SER A 46 -13.84 2.24 1.28
CA SER A 46 -14.73 1.72 2.34
C SER A 46 -14.22 0.42 2.96
N TRP A 47 -13.50 -0.39 2.21
CA TRP A 47 -13.09 -1.73 2.62
C TRP A 47 -11.61 -1.84 3.00
N ASP A 48 -10.78 -0.86 2.63
CA ASP A 48 -9.34 -0.78 2.88
C ASP A 48 -8.61 -2.10 2.56
N PRO A 49 -8.51 -2.50 1.27
CA PRO A 49 -7.81 -3.69 0.87
C PRO A 49 -6.29 -3.55 1.06
N ALA A 50 -5.63 -4.67 1.34
CA ALA A 50 -4.16 -4.73 1.37
C ALA A 50 -3.56 -4.73 -0.04
N ILE A 51 -4.26 -5.37 -0.98
CA ILE A 51 -3.84 -5.56 -2.35
C ILE A 51 -5.01 -5.26 -3.28
N VAL A 52 -4.74 -4.58 -4.38
CA VAL A 52 -5.66 -4.38 -5.50
C VAL A 52 -5.09 -5.10 -6.72
N VAL A 53 -5.86 -5.98 -7.33
CA VAL A 53 -5.54 -6.61 -8.62
C VAL A 53 -6.48 -6.00 -9.65
N THR A 54 -5.96 -5.29 -10.64
CA THR A 54 -6.79 -4.55 -11.60
C THR A 54 -6.42 -4.86 -13.04
N ASP A 55 -7.42 -5.05 -13.91
CA ASP A 55 -7.19 -4.97 -15.35
C ASP A 55 -6.85 -3.53 -15.76
N LEU A 56 -6.08 -3.39 -16.82
CA LEU A 56 -5.81 -2.09 -17.44
C LEU A 56 -7.01 -1.55 -18.19
N LYS A 57 -7.72 -2.41 -18.91
CA LYS A 57 -8.84 -1.98 -19.78
C LYS A 57 -10.18 -2.27 -19.12
N MET A 58 -10.78 -1.24 -18.57
CA MET A 58 -12.11 -1.31 -17.97
C MET A 58 -12.96 -0.09 -18.40
N PRO A 59 -14.29 -0.19 -18.43
CA PRO A 59 -15.17 0.94 -18.69
C PRO A 59 -15.13 1.97 -17.56
N ARG A 60 -15.63 3.17 -17.81
CA ARG A 60 -15.74 4.31 -16.89
C ARG A 60 -14.40 4.83 -16.37
N MET A 61 -13.61 4.00 -15.72
CA MET A 61 -12.26 4.28 -15.26
C MET A 61 -11.40 3.04 -15.51
N ASP A 62 -10.32 3.22 -16.23
CA ASP A 62 -9.35 2.18 -16.51
C ASP A 62 -8.39 1.92 -15.34
N GLY A 63 -7.59 0.86 -15.45
CA GLY A 63 -6.65 0.48 -14.39
C GLY A 63 -5.56 1.53 -14.12
N MET A 64 -5.16 2.32 -15.12
CA MET A 64 -4.20 3.41 -14.94
C MET A 64 -4.82 4.57 -14.16
N GLY A 65 -6.06 4.94 -14.49
CA GLY A 65 -6.81 5.96 -13.76
C GLY A 65 -7.09 5.54 -12.31
N LEU A 66 -7.41 4.26 -12.08
CA LEU A 66 -7.54 3.70 -10.74
C LEU A 66 -6.22 3.79 -9.96
N LEU A 67 -5.10 3.37 -10.56
CA LEU A 67 -3.77 3.42 -9.95
C LEU A 67 -3.39 4.85 -9.57
N ALA A 68 -3.60 5.81 -10.46
CA ALA A 68 -3.32 7.22 -10.18
C ALA A 68 -4.14 7.74 -9.00
N LYS A 69 -5.44 7.45 -8.94
CA LYS A 69 -6.30 7.84 -7.82
C LYS A 69 -5.89 7.17 -6.50
N LEU A 70 -5.52 5.90 -6.53
CA LEU A 70 -5.04 5.19 -5.34
C LEU A 70 -3.72 5.79 -4.83
N ALA A 71 -2.85 6.24 -5.72
CA ALA A 71 -1.61 6.93 -5.37
C ALA A 71 -1.85 8.33 -4.78
N GLU A 72 -2.79 9.11 -5.35
CA GLU A 72 -3.17 10.43 -4.86
C GLU A 72 -3.94 10.38 -3.53
N GLY A 73 -4.77 9.36 -3.35
CA GLY A 73 -5.59 9.16 -2.14
C GLY A 73 -4.85 8.55 -0.95
N ALA A 74 -3.55 8.39 -1.03
CA ALA A 74 -2.74 7.70 -0.03
C ALA A 74 -2.75 8.30 1.40
N GLU A 75 -3.22 9.55 1.56
CA GLU A 75 -3.38 10.15 2.90
C GLU A 75 -4.54 9.56 3.72
N GLY A 76 -5.52 8.91 3.07
CA GLY A 76 -6.67 8.27 3.74
C GLY A 76 -6.72 6.74 3.58
N LEU A 77 -5.97 6.20 2.63
CA LEU A 77 -5.83 4.77 2.39
C LEU A 77 -4.55 4.26 3.06
N SER A 78 -4.51 2.99 3.41
CA SER A 78 -3.27 2.38 3.93
C SER A 78 -2.10 2.70 3.01
N ALA A 79 -1.13 3.46 3.49
CA ALA A 79 0.09 3.85 2.76
C ALA A 79 0.90 2.64 2.19
N ASN A 80 0.47 1.42 2.50
CA ASN A 80 1.09 0.15 2.12
C ASN A 80 0.16 -0.72 1.28
N MET A 81 -0.75 -0.13 0.50
CA MET A 81 -1.58 -0.86 -0.45
C MET A 81 -0.76 -1.24 -1.70
N ALA A 82 -0.70 -2.52 -2.02
CA ALA A 82 -0.03 -2.98 -3.23
C ALA A 82 -1.02 -3.04 -4.41
N VAL A 83 -0.68 -2.44 -5.55
CA VAL A 83 -1.51 -2.51 -6.77
C VAL A 83 -0.80 -3.39 -7.81
N VAL A 84 -1.45 -4.48 -8.20
CA VAL A 84 -0.98 -5.41 -9.23
C VAL A 84 -1.83 -5.20 -10.48
N VAL A 85 -1.17 -4.91 -11.60
CA VAL A 85 -1.85 -4.56 -12.85
C VAL A 85 -1.86 -5.78 -13.78
N LEU A 86 -3.03 -6.12 -14.31
CA LEU A 86 -3.19 -7.14 -15.35
C LEU A 86 -3.18 -6.47 -16.72
N THR A 87 -2.42 -6.99 -17.67
CA THR A 87 -2.26 -6.38 -18.99
C THR A 87 -2.39 -7.41 -20.11
N ALA A 88 -3.01 -7.02 -21.21
CA ALA A 88 -3.05 -7.84 -22.41
C ALA A 88 -1.67 -7.92 -23.09
N MET A 89 -1.47 -8.94 -23.93
CA MET A 89 -0.24 -9.14 -24.69
C MET A 89 0.12 -7.90 -25.53
N GLY A 90 1.39 -7.47 -25.49
CA GLY A 90 1.90 -6.36 -26.30
C GLY A 90 1.90 -4.98 -25.65
N SER A 91 1.48 -4.83 -24.41
CA SER A 91 1.41 -3.54 -23.70
C SER A 91 2.60 -3.30 -22.73
N ILE A 92 3.82 -3.62 -23.16
CA ILE A 92 5.04 -3.42 -22.35
C ILE A 92 5.17 -1.97 -21.90
N GLN A 93 4.86 -0.99 -22.79
CA GLN A 93 4.93 0.42 -22.43
C GLN A 93 3.96 0.78 -21.32
N LEU A 94 2.72 0.28 -21.37
CA LEU A 94 1.73 0.50 -20.31
C LEU A 94 2.15 -0.13 -18.97
N ALA A 95 2.78 -1.30 -19.00
CA ALA A 95 3.33 -1.91 -17.80
C ALA A 95 4.44 -1.05 -17.18
N VAL A 96 5.35 -0.52 -18.00
CA VAL A 96 6.40 0.41 -17.55
C VAL A 96 5.79 1.69 -16.95
N ASP A 97 4.77 2.25 -17.59
CA ASP A 97 4.11 3.47 -17.11
C ASP A 97 3.33 3.21 -15.81
N ALA A 98 2.71 2.03 -15.65
CA ALA A 98 2.10 1.61 -14.39
C ALA A 98 3.14 1.51 -13.26
N MET A 99 4.31 0.94 -13.53
CA MET A 99 5.39 0.88 -12.52
C MET A 99 5.89 2.26 -12.11
N LYS A 100 5.98 3.22 -13.05
CA LYS A 100 6.33 4.63 -12.74
C LYS A 100 5.27 5.32 -11.88
N LEU A 101 4.00 4.96 -12.03
CA LEU A 101 2.90 5.46 -11.21
C LEU A 101 2.77 4.77 -9.84
N GLY A 102 3.67 3.83 -9.52
CA GLY A 102 3.71 3.17 -8.22
C GLY A 102 2.98 1.83 -8.16
N ALA A 103 2.70 1.19 -9.31
CA ALA A 103 2.24 -0.20 -9.28
C ALA A 103 3.28 -1.10 -8.58
N TYR A 104 2.80 -2.04 -7.79
CA TYR A 104 3.65 -3.02 -7.11
C TYR A 104 4.29 -4.01 -8.09
N ASP A 105 3.47 -4.52 -9.00
CA ASP A 105 3.92 -5.43 -10.08
C ASP A 105 2.87 -5.45 -11.21
N PHE A 106 3.21 -6.09 -12.32
CA PHE A 106 2.28 -6.34 -13.41
C PHE A 106 2.33 -7.80 -13.88
N LEU A 107 1.20 -8.28 -14.39
CA LEU A 107 1.04 -9.61 -14.95
C LEU A 107 0.40 -9.53 -16.34
N GLN A 108 0.95 -10.32 -17.26
CA GLN A 108 0.37 -10.46 -18.59
C GLN A 108 -0.76 -11.51 -18.58
N LYS A 109 -1.87 -11.19 -19.26
CA LYS A 109 -2.94 -12.15 -19.55
C LYS A 109 -2.54 -13.08 -20.71
N PRO A 110 -2.83 -14.40 -20.63
CA PRO A 110 -3.55 -15.09 -19.58
C PRO A 110 -2.75 -15.16 -18.28
N VAL A 111 -3.41 -14.93 -17.15
CA VAL A 111 -2.77 -14.87 -15.84
C VAL A 111 -2.25 -16.24 -15.42
N ASP A 112 -0.95 -16.32 -15.17
CA ASP A 112 -0.32 -17.50 -14.56
C ASP A 112 -0.64 -17.54 -13.06
N PRO A 113 -1.37 -18.56 -12.58
CA PRO A 113 -1.74 -18.67 -11.17
C PRO A 113 -0.54 -18.73 -10.22
N THR A 114 0.54 -19.39 -10.62
CA THR A 114 1.75 -19.54 -9.79
C THR A 114 2.44 -18.21 -9.61
N ARG A 115 2.56 -17.43 -10.68
CA ARG A 115 3.16 -16.10 -10.66
C ARG A 115 2.29 -15.12 -9.86
N LEU A 116 0.97 -15.13 -10.07
CA LEU A 116 0.05 -14.30 -9.29
C LEU A 116 0.15 -14.62 -7.80
N LYS A 117 0.13 -15.89 -7.40
CA LYS A 117 0.28 -16.31 -6.01
C LYS A 117 1.58 -15.81 -5.39
N THR A 118 2.68 -15.89 -6.13
CA THR A 118 3.99 -15.40 -5.68
C THR A 118 3.97 -13.90 -5.42
N ILE A 119 3.41 -13.12 -6.36
CA ILE A 119 3.28 -11.66 -6.24
C ILE A 119 2.44 -11.28 -5.01
N LEU A 120 1.27 -11.91 -4.84
CA LEU A 120 0.40 -11.64 -3.69
C LEU A 120 1.08 -12.01 -2.36
N SER A 121 1.79 -13.13 -2.31
CA SER A 121 2.55 -13.53 -1.12
C SER A 121 3.66 -12.53 -0.77
N ASN A 122 4.40 -12.05 -1.76
CA ASN A 122 5.46 -11.07 -1.57
C ASN A 122 4.90 -9.71 -1.12
N ALA A 123 3.81 -9.24 -1.73
CA ALA A 123 3.12 -8.02 -1.34
C ALA A 123 2.60 -8.11 0.11
N THR A 124 2.04 -9.26 0.50
CA THR A 124 1.58 -9.52 1.87
C THR A 124 2.73 -9.41 2.87
N LYS A 125 3.85 -10.10 2.62
CA LYS A 125 5.04 -10.08 3.49
C LYS A 125 5.63 -8.68 3.63
N GLN A 126 5.74 -7.95 2.54
CA GLN A 126 6.25 -6.58 2.56
C GLN A 126 5.37 -5.67 3.42
N ARG A 127 4.04 -5.79 3.30
CA ARG A 127 3.08 -5.05 4.13
C ARG A 127 3.20 -5.42 5.61
N GLU A 128 3.28 -6.71 5.94
CA GLU A 128 3.47 -7.18 7.32
C GLU A 128 4.74 -6.60 7.94
N THR A 129 5.87 -6.67 7.24
CA THR A 129 7.13 -6.09 7.68
C THR A 129 7.03 -4.57 7.89
N ALA A 130 6.34 -3.85 7.02
CA ALA A 130 6.15 -2.41 7.16
C ALA A 130 5.30 -2.07 8.40
N ILE A 131 4.23 -2.83 8.64
CA ILE A 131 3.38 -2.68 9.84
C ILE A 131 4.18 -2.98 11.12
N GLU A 132 4.93 -4.08 11.15
CA GLU A 132 5.77 -4.45 12.30
C GLU A 132 6.80 -3.36 12.62
N LEU A 133 7.45 -2.82 11.59
CA LEU A 133 8.40 -1.72 11.74
C LEU A 133 7.74 -0.46 12.33
N GLU A 134 6.55 -0.10 11.84
CA GLU A 134 5.82 1.05 12.35
C GLU A 134 5.37 0.85 13.81
N VAL A 135 4.89 -0.35 14.15
CA VAL A 135 4.56 -0.71 15.53
C VAL A 135 5.79 -0.64 16.44
N ALA A 136 6.94 -1.15 15.98
CA ALA A 136 8.19 -1.08 16.73
C ALA A 136 8.65 0.36 16.95
N ARG A 137 8.59 1.19 15.91
CA ARG A 137 8.89 2.64 15.99
C ARG A 137 7.95 3.36 16.95
N ARG A 138 6.66 3.06 16.90
CA ARG A 138 5.67 3.64 17.80
C ARG A 138 5.96 3.26 19.27
N ARG A 139 6.27 2.01 19.55
CA ARG A 139 6.65 1.56 20.89
C ARG A 139 7.91 2.26 21.42
N LEU A 140 8.90 2.48 20.55
CA LEU A 140 10.11 3.24 20.90
C LEU A 140 9.77 4.69 21.26
N ARG A 141 8.88 5.34 20.49
CA ARG A 141 8.40 6.70 20.80
C ARG A 141 7.64 6.75 22.13
N GLU A 142 6.78 5.76 22.38
CA GLU A 142 6.00 5.66 23.62
C GLU A 142 6.89 5.36 24.85
N SER A 143 8.01 4.67 24.67
CA SER A 143 9.00 4.44 25.72
C SER A 143 9.78 5.71 26.09
N GLY A 144 9.62 6.79 25.33
CA GLY A 144 10.28 8.06 25.58
C GLY A 144 11.79 8.06 25.29
N ALA A 145 12.26 7.16 24.41
CA ALA A 145 13.66 7.08 23.99
C ALA A 145 13.81 7.36 22.50
N LEU A 146 14.65 8.32 22.14
CA LEU A 146 15.09 8.58 20.77
C LEU A 146 16.61 8.65 20.73
N GLY A 147 17.25 7.58 20.27
CA GLY A 147 18.71 7.44 20.31
C GLY A 147 19.23 7.53 21.74
N LYS A 148 20.01 8.55 22.05
CA LYS A 148 20.53 8.84 23.41
C LYS A 148 19.62 9.76 24.24
N MET A 149 18.60 10.35 23.63
CA MET A 149 17.65 11.21 24.32
C MET A 149 16.57 10.39 25.00
N VAL A 150 16.26 10.72 26.24
CA VAL A 150 15.23 10.06 27.05
C VAL A 150 14.27 11.14 27.58
N GLY A 151 12.98 10.96 27.35
CA GLY A 151 11.96 11.87 27.88
C GLY A 151 10.56 11.39 27.52
N SER A 152 9.67 11.26 28.52
CA SER A 152 8.31 10.74 28.37
C SER A 152 7.24 11.85 28.42
N SER A 153 7.62 13.12 28.60
CA SER A 153 6.67 14.23 28.61
C SER A 153 6.05 14.46 27.24
N ARG A 154 4.88 15.11 27.20
CA ARG A 154 4.22 15.48 25.95
C ARG A 154 5.14 16.33 25.06
N ALA A 155 5.80 17.34 25.65
CA ALA A 155 6.73 18.21 24.94
C ALA A 155 7.90 17.43 24.31
N MET A 156 8.47 16.44 25.04
CA MET A 156 9.53 15.60 24.49
C MET A 156 9.06 14.72 23.33
N ARG A 157 7.83 14.21 23.39
CA ARG A 157 7.26 13.44 22.27
C ARG A 157 7.05 14.29 21.02
N GLU A 158 6.61 15.54 21.19
CA GLU A 158 6.47 16.50 20.10
C GLU A 158 7.85 16.81 19.46
N ILE A 159 8.89 16.98 20.28
CA ILE A 159 10.28 17.16 19.83
C ILE A 159 10.78 15.92 19.07
N PHE A 160 10.54 14.71 19.57
CA PHE A 160 10.95 13.48 18.90
C PHE A 160 10.30 13.36 17.51
N THR A 161 9.01 13.68 17.40
CA THR A 161 8.30 13.70 16.11
C THR A 161 8.93 14.70 15.14
N LEU A 162 9.27 15.89 15.62
CA LEU A 162 9.91 16.92 14.81
C LEU A 162 11.31 16.48 14.33
N ILE A 163 12.11 15.89 15.23
CA ILE A 163 13.44 15.37 14.88
C ILE A 163 13.34 14.31 13.80
N GLU A 164 12.40 13.35 13.91
CA GLU A 164 12.21 12.31 12.89
C GLU A 164 11.78 12.85 11.53
N GLN A 165 11.02 13.93 11.49
CA GLN A 165 10.61 14.59 10.25
C GLN A 165 11.78 15.31 9.58
N VAL A 166 12.67 15.92 10.37
CA VAL A 166 13.77 16.75 9.85
C VAL A 166 15.04 15.93 9.59
N ALA A 167 15.30 14.88 10.37
CA ALA A 167 16.51 14.07 10.28
C ALA A 167 16.85 13.50 8.88
N PRO A 168 15.86 13.12 8.03
CA PRO A 168 16.15 12.68 6.65
C PRO A 168 16.56 13.82 5.70
N SER A 169 16.41 15.08 6.12
CA SER A 169 16.70 16.26 5.29
C SER A 169 18.06 16.87 5.62
N ASN A 170 18.62 17.63 4.67
CA ASN A 170 19.85 18.42 4.90
C ASN A 170 19.55 19.86 5.38
N VAL A 171 18.39 20.08 6.00
CA VAL A 171 17.98 21.40 6.48
C VAL A 171 18.73 21.71 7.79
N PRO A 172 19.35 22.89 7.94
CA PRO A 172 19.96 23.29 9.21
C PRO A 172 18.89 23.48 10.29
N VAL A 173 19.14 22.91 11.48
CA VAL A 173 18.24 22.97 12.64
C VAL A 173 18.88 23.83 13.74
N LEU A 174 18.15 24.82 14.21
CA LEU A 174 18.54 25.60 15.39
C LEU A 174 17.84 25.05 16.63
N ILE A 175 18.60 24.64 17.61
CA ILE A 175 18.11 24.20 18.92
C ILE A 175 18.29 25.34 19.92
N THR A 176 17.19 25.75 20.56
CA THR A 176 17.19 26.78 21.59
C THR A 176 16.68 26.21 22.90
N GLY A 177 17.24 26.66 24.01
CA GLY A 177 16.82 26.25 25.35
C GLY A 177 17.21 27.33 26.37
N GLU A 178 16.69 27.19 27.59
CA GLU A 178 17.05 28.06 28.69
C GLU A 178 18.51 27.83 29.11
N SER A 179 19.14 28.84 29.71
CA SER A 179 20.51 28.72 30.21
C SER A 179 20.59 27.64 31.31
N GLY A 180 21.48 26.67 31.12
CA GLY A 180 21.64 25.54 32.05
C GLY A 180 21.00 24.22 31.63
N THR A 181 20.38 24.15 30.44
CA THR A 181 19.79 22.90 29.90
C THR A 181 20.81 21.96 29.25
N GLY A 182 22.05 22.32 29.19
CA GLY A 182 23.17 21.52 28.68
C GLY A 182 23.53 21.83 27.25
#